data_96f1210b5da69e1a7f5b0fa55af0d2be
#
_entry.id   96f1210b5da69e1a7f5b0fa55af0d2be
#
_cell.length_a   1.000
_cell.length_b   1.000
_cell.length_c   1.000
_cell.angle_alpha   90.00
_cell.angle_beta   90.00
_cell.angle_gamma   90.00
#
_symmetry.space_group_name_H-M   'P 1'
#
loop_
_entity.id
_entity.type
_entity.pdbx_description
1 polymer ?
#
loop_
_entity_poly.entity_id
_entity_poly.type
_entity_poly.pdbx_seq_one_letter_code
_entity_poly.pdbx_strand_id
1 'polypeptide(L)'
;MSEILTKIIPSNPAHKSPFAVISHESIHDHVIAAGMMERDRKFSVPDYICSTLSYVAQAPNYNHTLAGAHSLYKINTGSDISCKCVHKNIVKDKALTVVENIASEFLASVSGFIKRRIKKALRCANLSALLKFLGVDDIILIDGTEVSVRPGCKPKFDCKTKGRKRLDGRGQEIDGAAGIKLHIAYSVVKATYEYVTVTEGVGSEREQVLLEQFHNCLIIMDRGYVDDDLEDAIIASGNQFIIKGKKSMACKIKRAIDTDKNVVDTTLVGTKVSALPENGNYDCQVEKKNGSVIRVIKTHHATDNEEDKNTILRTSLNVKCVDIKVIYQLYRIRWQIELFNKCLKSGNGLLAINSTKKTIVMQYILFSLIVALLKTYAAFKAQARHEDEWLSLLKVHTDKGLCKVFGNFICCFITHGRSSIFQKFKELQDNIVEICPRSEISERDRSNLKDLPLLIEKVVFTIAHNLNLKIA
;
A
#
# COMPACT_ATOMS: atom_id res chain seq x y z
N MET A 1 -7.64 -12.57 18.74
CA MET A 1 -6.73 -11.66 17.98
C MET A 1 -5.83 -12.51 17.10
N SER A 2 -5.72 -12.17 15.82
CA SER A 2 -4.77 -12.83 14.93
C SER A 2 -3.35 -12.41 15.30
N GLU A 3 -2.42 -13.35 15.40
CA GLU A 3 -1.03 -13.06 15.73
C GLU A 3 -0.40 -12.18 14.66
N ILE A 4 0.18 -11.05 15.04
CA ILE A 4 0.96 -10.20 14.14
C ILE A 4 2.33 -10.86 13.97
N LEU A 5 2.65 -11.27 12.75
CA LEU A 5 3.90 -11.94 12.42
C LEU A 5 5.07 -10.97 12.30
N THR A 6 4.80 -9.76 11.78
CA THR A 6 5.73 -8.63 11.70
C THR A 6 4.97 -7.33 11.49
N LYS A 7 5.55 -6.22 11.90
CA LYS A 7 4.96 -4.88 11.81
C LYS A 7 6.02 -3.87 11.39
N ILE A 8 5.74 -3.13 10.33
CA ILE A 8 6.56 -2.01 9.89
C ILE A 8 5.79 -0.74 10.18
N ILE A 9 6.26 0.02 11.14
CA ILE A 9 5.76 1.35 11.47
C ILE A 9 6.95 2.29 11.38
N PRO A 10 6.75 3.54 10.91
CA PRO A 10 7.83 4.52 10.94
C PRO A 10 8.37 4.64 12.36
N SER A 11 9.65 4.34 12.56
CA SER A 11 10.36 4.73 13.77
C SER A 11 10.48 6.26 13.81
N ASN A 12 10.80 6.84 14.97
CA ASN A 12 10.99 8.28 15.11
C ASN A 12 11.77 8.85 13.91
N PRO A 13 11.34 10.00 13.33
CA PRO A 13 11.87 10.48 12.05
C PRO A 13 13.39 10.58 12.14
N ALA A 14 14.05 9.65 11.48
CA ALA A 14 15.50 9.67 11.38
C ALA A 14 15.91 10.93 10.61
N HIS A 15 16.79 11.74 11.16
CA HIS A 15 17.43 12.85 10.46
C HIS A 15 18.36 12.34 9.33
N LYS A 16 18.52 11.01 9.20
CA LYS A 16 19.31 10.37 8.17
C LYS A 16 18.64 10.43 6.80
N SER A 17 19.43 10.58 5.74
CA SER A 17 18.92 10.41 4.37
C SER A 17 18.55 8.94 4.11
N PRO A 18 17.60 8.63 3.19
CA PRO A 18 17.25 7.25 2.87
C PRO A 18 18.46 6.38 2.49
N PHE A 19 19.43 6.94 1.76
CA PHE A 19 20.66 6.20 1.42
C PHE A 19 21.57 5.95 2.63
N ALA A 20 21.56 6.83 3.63
CA ALA A 20 22.33 6.58 4.83
C ALA A 20 21.76 5.39 5.64
N VAL A 21 20.44 5.19 5.61
CA VAL A 21 19.79 4.07 6.33
C VAL A 21 20.17 2.72 5.73
N ILE A 22 20.22 2.60 4.40
CA ILE A 22 20.60 1.36 3.70
C ILE A 22 22.10 1.29 3.39
N SER A 23 22.92 2.16 3.99
CA SER A 23 24.37 2.08 3.86
C SER A 23 24.92 0.88 4.65
N HIS A 24 26.05 0.35 4.21
CA HIS A 24 26.74 -0.76 4.87
C HIS A 24 26.97 -0.48 6.36
N GLU A 25 27.43 0.72 6.71
CA GLU A 25 27.65 1.17 8.09
C GLU A 25 26.37 1.15 8.94
N SER A 26 25.26 1.72 8.44
CA SER A 26 24.00 1.72 9.19
C SER A 26 23.42 0.31 9.35
N ILE A 27 23.52 -0.54 8.34
CA ILE A 27 23.11 -1.94 8.41
C ILE A 27 23.99 -2.68 9.44
N HIS A 28 25.28 -2.41 9.46
CA HIS A 28 26.22 -2.98 10.46
C HIS A 28 25.82 -2.59 11.89
N ASP A 29 25.44 -1.33 12.11
CA ASP A 29 24.96 -0.86 13.43
C ASP A 29 23.71 -1.64 13.88
N HIS A 30 22.76 -1.87 12.99
CA HIS A 30 21.58 -2.70 13.27
C HIS A 30 21.94 -4.16 13.59
N VAL A 31 22.94 -4.71 12.91
CA VAL A 31 23.44 -6.08 13.15
C VAL A 31 24.05 -6.19 14.55
N ILE A 32 24.84 -5.19 14.97
CA ILE A 32 25.42 -5.14 16.32
C ILE A 32 24.31 -4.97 17.37
N ALA A 33 23.40 -3.99 17.16
CA ALA A 33 22.30 -3.72 18.09
C ALA A 33 21.38 -4.93 18.31
N ALA A 34 21.18 -5.76 17.29
CA ALA A 34 20.45 -7.02 17.40
C ALA A 34 21.25 -8.16 18.05
N GLY A 35 22.51 -7.94 18.40
CA GLY A 35 23.40 -8.97 18.92
C GLY A 35 23.64 -10.14 17.96
N MET A 36 23.58 -9.86 16.67
CA MET A 36 23.75 -10.88 15.63
C MET A 36 25.23 -11.16 15.34
N MET A 37 26.10 -10.21 15.59
CA MET A 37 27.54 -10.28 15.36
C MET A 37 28.30 -9.98 16.67
N GLU A 38 28.99 -11.00 17.16
CA GLU A 38 29.86 -10.89 18.35
C GLU A 38 31.36 -10.88 17.97
N ARG A 39 31.68 -11.29 16.75
CA ARG A 39 33.06 -11.39 16.23
C ARG A 39 33.08 -11.19 14.72
N ASP A 40 34.19 -10.71 14.20
CA ASP A 40 34.43 -10.69 12.74
C ASP A 40 34.37 -12.12 12.19
N ARG A 41 33.48 -12.32 11.24
CA ARG A 41 33.23 -13.60 10.59
C ARG A 41 33.42 -13.45 9.09
N LYS A 42 33.71 -14.58 8.44
CA LYS A 42 33.75 -14.65 6.97
C LYS A 42 32.42 -14.28 6.27
N PHE A 43 31.29 -14.29 7.02
CA PHE A 43 29.98 -13.94 6.54
C PHE A 43 29.61 -12.51 6.96
N SER A 44 29.56 -11.62 6.01
CA SER A 44 29.09 -10.23 6.20
C SER A 44 27.56 -10.17 6.03
N VAL A 45 26.87 -9.88 7.11
CA VAL A 45 25.40 -9.69 7.10
C VAL A 45 25.01 -8.45 6.31
N PRO A 46 25.68 -7.29 6.43
CA PRO A 46 25.39 -6.11 5.60
C PRO A 46 25.47 -6.40 4.11
N ASP A 47 26.55 -7.05 3.64
CA ASP A 47 26.69 -7.38 2.23
C ASP A 47 25.64 -8.38 1.75
N TYR A 48 25.22 -9.32 2.63
CA TYR A 48 24.12 -10.23 2.30
C TYR A 48 22.80 -9.48 2.15
N ILE A 49 22.47 -8.56 3.05
CA ILE A 49 21.26 -7.75 2.98
C ILE A 49 21.26 -6.92 1.69
N CYS A 50 22.34 -6.20 1.39
CA CYS A 50 22.47 -5.42 0.17
C CYS A 50 22.36 -6.29 -1.10
N SER A 51 23.03 -7.46 -1.10
CA SER A 51 22.93 -8.40 -2.23
C SER A 51 21.52 -8.97 -2.40
N THR A 52 20.80 -9.22 -1.29
CA THR A 52 19.42 -9.70 -1.34
C THR A 52 18.46 -8.60 -1.84
N LEU A 53 18.62 -7.36 -1.40
CA LEU A 53 17.86 -6.21 -1.91
C LEU A 53 18.06 -6.04 -3.43
N SER A 54 19.32 -6.15 -3.90
CA SER A 54 19.64 -6.11 -5.31
C SER A 54 18.97 -7.27 -6.07
N TYR A 55 19.03 -8.48 -5.53
CA TYR A 55 18.42 -9.68 -6.12
C TYR A 55 16.89 -9.54 -6.26
N VAL A 56 16.23 -9.05 -5.21
CA VAL A 56 14.78 -8.80 -5.21
C VAL A 56 14.42 -7.73 -6.25
N ALA A 57 15.20 -6.67 -6.36
CA ALA A 57 14.96 -5.58 -7.29
C ALA A 57 15.11 -6.00 -8.76
N GLN A 58 16.11 -6.83 -9.08
CA GLN A 58 16.43 -7.26 -10.45
C GLN A 58 15.43 -8.27 -11.01
N ALA A 59 14.88 -9.14 -10.16
CA ALA A 59 14.13 -10.31 -10.59
C ALA A 59 12.74 -10.41 -9.94
N PRO A 60 11.86 -9.40 -10.14
CA PRO A 60 10.58 -9.34 -9.41
C PRO A 60 9.62 -10.48 -9.77
N ASN A 61 9.80 -11.15 -10.89
CA ASN A 61 8.93 -12.23 -11.37
C ASN A 61 9.54 -13.65 -11.24
N TYR A 62 10.73 -13.76 -10.67
CA TYR A 62 11.39 -15.05 -10.46
C TYR A 62 11.19 -15.54 -9.02
N ASN A 63 11.19 -16.85 -8.83
CA ASN A 63 11.16 -17.44 -7.50
C ASN A 63 12.38 -17.01 -6.68
N HIS A 64 12.15 -16.17 -5.67
CA HIS A 64 13.20 -15.71 -4.78
C HIS A 64 13.66 -16.86 -3.88
N THR A 65 14.84 -17.34 -4.14
CA THR A 65 15.46 -18.43 -3.39
C THR A 65 16.69 -17.93 -2.63
N LEU A 66 16.96 -18.57 -1.52
CA LEU A 66 18.20 -18.32 -0.79
C LEU A 66 19.45 -18.60 -1.66
N ALA A 67 19.39 -19.59 -2.53
CA ALA A 67 20.48 -19.91 -3.44
C ALA A 67 20.78 -18.76 -4.43
N GLY A 68 19.73 -18.11 -4.97
CA GLY A 68 19.89 -16.95 -5.85
C GLY A 68 20.51 -15.75 -5.13
N ALA A 69 20.01 -15.41 -3.92
CA ALA A 69 20.58 -14.36 -3.10
C ALA A 69 22.03 -14.65 -2.71
N HIS A 70 22.34 -15.92 -2.36
CA HIS A 70 23.70 -16.35 -2.04
C HIS A 70 24.63 -16.28 -3.26
N SER A 71 24.17 -16.66 -4.45
CA SER A 71 24.97 -16.54 -5.67
C SER A 71 25.35 -15.09 -5.95
N LEU A 72 24.40 -14.16 -5.82
CA LEU A 72 24.68 -12.73 -5.98
C LEU A 72 25.61 -12.20 -4.89
N TYR A 73 25.44 -12.64 -3.64
CA TYR A 73 26.36 -12.34 -2.54
C TYR A 73 27.82 -12.78 -2.86
N LYS A 74 28.01 -14.00 -3.38
CA LYS A 74 29.33 -14.48 -3.78
C LYS A 74 29.94 -13.63 -4.90
N ILE A 75 29.16 -13.28 -5.89
CA ILE A 75 29.60 -12.42 -7.02
C ILE A 75 30.04 -11.05 -6.49
N ASN A 76 29.23 -10.43 -5.61
CA ASN A 76 29.48 -9.08 -5.12
C ASN A 76 30.67 -8.99 -4.15
N THR A 77 30.90 -10.03 -3.36
CA THR A 77 31.90 -9.99 -2.26
C THR A 77 33.16 -10.82 -2.56
N GLY A 78 33.16 -11.67 -3.59
CA GLY A 78 34.21 -12.66 -3.81
C GLY A 78 34.28 -13.75 -2.71
N SER A 79 33.31 -13.80 -1.78
CA SER A 79 33.31 -14.70 -0.63
C SER A 79 33.06 -16.15 -1.05
N ASP A 80 33.82 -17.09 -0.49
CA ASP A 80 33.67 -18.52 -0.75
C ASP A 80 32.81 -19.26 0.29
N ILE A 81 31.92 -18.56 0.98
CA ILE A 81 31.04 -19.12 1.99
C ILE A 81 29.95 -19.99 1.33
N SER A 82 29.68 -21.14 1.93
CA SER A 82 28.61 -22.02 1.47
C SER A 82 27.21 -21.48 1.76
N CYS A 83 26.25 -21.80 0.90
CA CYS A 83 24.84 -21.46 1.12
C CYS A 83 24.29 -21.99 2.45
N LYS A 84 24.78 -23.15 2.92
CA LYS A 84 24.43 -23.71 4.25
C LYS A 84 24.88 -22.80 5.40
N CYS A 85 26.06 -22.19 5.29
CA CYS A 85 26.56 -21.24 6.29
C CYS A 85 25.67 -19.98 6.33
N VAL A 86 25.33 -19.41 5.18
CA VAL A 86 24.39 -18.29 5.07
C VAL A 86 23.06 -18.64 5.70
N HIS A 87 22.45 -19.77 5.30
CA HIS A 87 21.18 -20.23 5.84
C HIS A 87 21.18 -20.32 7.37
N LYS A 88 22.23 -20.89 7.97
CA LYS A 88 22.37 -21.04 9.43
C LYS A 88 22.34 -19.70 10.16
N ASN A 89 22.79 -18.63 9.52
CA ASN A 89 22.84 -17.30 10.12
C ASN A 89 21.52 -16.52 9.92
N ILE A 90 20.93 -16.57 8.73
CA ILE A 90 19.74 -15.76 8.39
C ILE A 90 18.42 -16.36 8.88
N VAL A 91 18.38 -17.63 9.23
CA VAL A 91 17.19 -18.29 9.78
C VAL A 91 16.88 -17.90 11.22
N LYS A 92 17.79 -17.21 11.87
CA LYS A 92 17.65 -16.76 13.27
C LYS A 92 16.69 -15.58 13.37
N ASP A 93 15.94 -15.47 14.47
CA ASP A 93 15.01 -14.36 14.72
C ASP A 93 15.74 -13.01 14.75
N LYS A 94 16.97 -12.97 15.29
CA LYS A 94 17.83 -11.77 15.27
C LYS A 94 18.04 -11.22 13.84
N ALA A 95 18.14 -12.08 12.84
CA ALA A 95 18.28 -11.65 11.44
C ALA A 95 16.98 -11.00 10.91
N LEU A 96 15.82 -11.48 11.32
CA LEU A 96 14.55 -10.87 11.01
C LEU A 96 14.45 -9.47 11.66
N THR A 97 14.77 -9.38 12.96
CA THR A 97 14.78 -8.11 13.70
C THR A 97 15.68 -7.04 13.05
N VAL A 98 16.85 -7.43 12.53
CA VAL A 98 17.71 -6.50 11.77
C VAL A 98 16.98 -5.93 10.56
N VAL A 99 16.32 -6.79 9.77
CA VAL A 99 15.61 -6.34 8.54
C VAL A 99 14.37 -5.51 8.90
N GLU A 100 13.65 -5.85 9.99
CA GLU A 100 12.51 -5.07 10.51
C GLU A 100 12.93 -3.65 10.90
N ASN A 101 14.02 -3.52 11.64
CA ASN A 101 14.55 -2.22 12.06
C ASN A 101 14.96 -1.36 10.86
N ILE A 102 15.68 -1.96 9.89
CA ILE A 102 16.04 -1.28 8.65
C ILE A 102 14.80 -0.83 7.88
N ALA A 103 13.80 -1.69 7.73
CA ALA A 103 12.57 -1.37 7.02
C ALA A 103 11.81 -0.21 7.67
N SER A 104 11.70 -0.21 9.00
CA SER A 104 11.03 0.84 9.77
C SER A 104 11.77 2.18 9.71
N GLU A 105 13.09 2.18 9.86
CA GLU A 105 13.91 3.38 9.74
C GLU A 105 13.91 3.93 8.30
N PHE A 106 13.96 3.04 7.30
CA PHE A 106 13.90 3.44 5.90
C PHE A 106 12.56 4.05 5.53
N LEU A 107 11.44 3.47 6.02
CA LEU A 107 10.10 4.03 5.86
C LEU A 107 10.02 5.44 6.48
N ALA A 108 10.50 5.62 7.71
CA ALA A 108 10.51 6.91 8.39
C ALA A 108 11.32 7.96 7.61
N SER A 109 12.49 7.57 7.10
CA SER A 109 13.38 8.45 6.33
C SER A 109 12.76 8.87 4.99
N VAL A 110 12.17 7.92 4.24
CA VAL A 110 11.48 8.21 2.96
C VAL A 110 10.26 9.08 3.19
N SER A 111 9.40 8.72 4.15
CA SER A 111 8.21 9.51 4.51
C SER A 111 8.56 10.93 4.94
N GLY A 112 9.58 11.09 5.78
CA GLY A 112 10.09 12.40 6.21
C GLY A 112 10.66 13.23 5.04
N PHE A 113 11.34 12.58 4.09
CA PHE A 113 11.82 13.22 2.88
C PHE A 113 10.67 13.73 2.02
N ILE A 114 9.70 12.87 1.72
CA ILE A 114 8.53 13.21 0.90
C ILE A 114 7.74 14.33 1.57
N LYS A 115 7.43 14.22 2.88
CA LYS A 115 6.68 15.24 3.63
C LYS A 115 7.31 16.64 3.54
N ARG A 116 8.63 16.74 3.61
CA ARG A 116 9.35 18.03 3.48
C ARG A 116 9.28 18.62 2.08
N ARG A 117 9.11 17.81 1.04
CA ARG A 117 9.09 18.23 -0.36
C ARG A 117 7.72 18.21 -1.00
N ILE A 118 6.70 17.69 -0.31
CA ILE A 118 5.31 17.64 -0.77
C ILE A 118 4.81 19.01 -1.23
N LYS A 119 5.14 20.10 -0.52
CA LYS A 119 4.80 21.45 -0.98
C LYS A 119 5.34 21.79 -2.38
N LYS A 120 6.44 21.14 -2.82
CA LYS A 120 7.04 21.28 -4.16
C LYS A 120 6.61 20.19 -5.13
N ALA A 121 6.46 18.94 -4.68
CA ALA A 121 6.10 17.78 -5.50
C ALA A 121 4.58 17.63 -5.71
N LEU A 122 3.76 18.13 -4.80
CA LEU A 122 2.31 18.33 -4.96
C LEU A 122 2.05 19.65 -5.69
N ARG A 123 2.64 19.85 -6.82
CA ARG A 123 2.14 20.81 -7.79
C ARG A 123 0.82 20.39 -8.43
N CYS A 124 0.22 19.33 -7.94
CA CYS A 124 -1.21 19.10 -8.10
C CYS A 124 -1.93 20.09 -7.19
N ALA A 125 -2.08 21.34 -7.67
CA ALA A 125 -2.90 22.36 -7.01
C ALA A 125 -4.25 21.77 -6.59
N ASN A 126 -4.76 20.84 -7.37
CA ASN A 126 -5.98 20.09 -7.16
C ASN A 126 -5.96 19.22 -5.90
N LEU A 127 -4.87 18.51 -5.57
CA LEU A 127 -4.82 17.71 -4.33
C LEU A 127 -4.81 18.62 -3.10
N SER A 128 -4.02 19.68 -3.12
CA SER A 128 -4.01 20.66 -2.02
C SER A 128 -5.37 21.34 -1.83
N ALA A 129 -6.04 21.71 -2.91
CA ALA A 129 -7.39 22.26 -2.88
C ALA A 129 -8.40 21.25 -2.33
N LEU A 130 -8.30 19.98 -2.73
CA LEU A 130 -9.16 18.91 -2.23
C LEU A 130 -8.99 18.68 -0.73
N LEU A 131 -7.77 18.56 -0.26
CA LEU A 131 -7.49 18.37 1.18
C LEU A 131 -8.00 19.55 2.01
N LYS A 132 -7.78 20.78 1.53
CA LYS A 132 -8.31 22.00 2.18
C LYS A 132 -9.84 22.01 2.20
N PHE A 133 -10.49 21.61 1.11
CA PHE A 133 -11.95 21.53 1.04
C PHE A 133 -12.51 20.51 2.03
N LEU A 134 -11.85 19.33 2.14
CA LEU A 134 -12.26 18.26 3.07
C LEU A 134 -11.88 18.58 4.52
N GLY A 135 -10.99 19.54 4.76
CA GLY A 135 -10.46 19.88 6.08
C GLY A 135 -9.56 18.77 6.66
N VAL A 136 -8.87 18.02 5.82
CA VAL A 136 -7.99 16.91 6.22
C VAL A 136 -6.56 17.09 5.72
N ASP A 137 -5.61 16.44 6.40
CA ASP A 137 -4.18 16.54 6.06
C ASP A 137 -3.74 15.48 5.05
N ASP A 138 -4.45 14.33 5.00
CA ASP A 138 -4.15 13.23 4.09
C ASP A 138 -5.41 12.40 3.76
N ILE A 139 -5.32 11.61 2.71
CA ILE A 139 -6.27 10.55 2.36
C ILE A 139 -5.56 9.23 2.50
N ILE A 140 -6.03 8.39 3.43
CA ILE A 140 -5.44 7.09 3.74
C ILE A 140 -6.32 5.98 3.16
N LEU A 141 -5.74 5.14 2.35
CA LEU A 141 -6.40 3.97 1.79
C LEU A 141 -5.95 2.73 2.56
N ILE A 142 -6.89 1.94 3.07
CA ILE A 142 -6.56 0.71 3.81
C ILE A 142 -7.12 -0.50 3.07
N ASP A 143 -6.26 -1.48 2.85
CA ASP A 143 -6.63 -2.72 2.16
C ASP A 143 -5.77 -3.89 2.64
N GLY A 144 -6.34 -5.10 2.59
CA GLY A 144 -5.66 -6.35 2.85
C GLY A 144 -5.29 -7.07 1.55
N THR A 145 -4.04 -7.49 1.41
CA THR A 145 -3.63 -8.27 0.23
C THR A 145 -3.02 -9.61 0.63
N GLU A 146 -3.52 -10.69 0.04
CA GLU A 146 -3.01 -12.03 0.28
C GLU A 146 -1.80 -12.35 -0.61
N VAL A 147 -0.83 -13.03 -0.01
CA VAL A 147 0.35 -13.58 -0.67
C VAL A 147 0.38 -15.08 -0.42
N SER A 148 0.32 -15.85 -1.48
CA SER A 148 0.46 -17.30 -1.39
C SER A 148 1.92 -17.66 -1.09
N VAL A 149 2.15 -18.51 -0.11
CA VAL A 149 3.44 -19.10 0.20
C VAL A 149 3.42 -20.61 -0.09
N ARG A 150 4.56 -21.26 -0.02
CA ARG A 150 4.64 -22.70 -0.30
C ARG A 150 3.70 -23.51 0.59
N PRO A 151 3.04 -24.56 0.07
CA PRO A 151 2.16 -25.42 0.87
C PRO A 151 2.82 -26.00 2.14
N GLY A 152 4.11 -26.31 2.10
CA GLY A 152 4.89 -26.74 3.26
C GLY A 152 4.99 -25.71 4.40
N CYS A 153 4.51 -24.48 4.20
CA CYS A 153 4.39 -23.45 5.24
C CYS A 153 3.06 -23.52 6.00
N LYS A 154 2.09 -24.36 5.59
CA LYS A 154 0.74 -24.44 6.17
C LYS A 154 0.72 -24.53 7.70
N PRO A 155 1.58 -25.31 8.37
CA PRO A 155 1.58 -25.37 9.84
C PRO A 155 1.95 -24.04 10.53
N LYS A 156 2.47 -23.06 9.76
CA LYS A 156 2.95 -21.76 10.26
C LYS A 156 2.17 -20.58 9.70
N PHE A 157 1.44 -20.79 8.62
CA PHE A 157 0.69 -19.76 7.90
C PHE A 157 -0.63 -20.34 7.41
N ASP A 158 -1.65 -20.30 8.24
CA ASP A 158 -2.98 -20.78 7.87
C ASP A 158 -3.67 -19.82 6.88
N CYS A 159 -4.48 -20.35 5.98
CA CYS A 159 -5.15 -19.57 4.94
C CYS A 159 -6.66 -19.84 4.92
N LYS A 160 -7.45 -18.77 4.78
CA LYS A 160 -8.94 -18.84 4.68
C LYS A 160 -9.47 -19.51 3.41
N THR A 161 -8.64 -19.88 2.45
CA THR A 161 -9.08 -20.57 1.23
C THR A 161 -9.64 -21.98 1.50
N LYS A 162 -10.50 -22.08 2.56
CA LYS A 162 -11.45 -23.17 2.75
C LYS A 162 -12.45 -23.09 1.60
N GLY A 163 -12.24 -23.90 0.56
CA GLY A 163 -13.22 -24.05 -0.50
C GLY A 163 -12.70 -24.01 -1.93
N ARG A 164 -11.50 -23.51 -2.23
CA ARG A 164 -10.86 -23.77 -3.50
C ARG A 164 -9.99 -25.02 -3.38
N LYS A 165 -10.61 -26.18 -3.60
CA LYS A 165 -9.90 -27.41 -3.89
C LYS A 165 -8.96 -27.12 -5.08
N ARG A 166 -7.67 -26.99 -4.84
CA ARG A 166 -6.68 -27.04 -5.92
C ARG A 166 -6.38 -28.49 -6.15
N LEU A 167 -6.58 -28.93 -7.35
CA LEU A 167 -6.06 -30.21 -7.82
C LEU A 167 -4.57 -29.99 -8.19
N ASP A 168 -3.70 -30.86 -7.73
CA ASP A 168 -2.33 -30.92 -8.26
C ASP A 168 -2.36 -31.38 -9.72
N GLY A 169 -1.24 -31.34 -10.41
CA GLY A 169 -1.13 -31.80 -11.80
C GLY A 169 -1.45 -33.33 -12.00
N ARG A 170 -1.80 -34.03 -10.91
CA ARG A 170 -2.23 -35.45 -10.90
C ARG A 170 -3.70 -35.60 -10.50
N GLY A 171 -4.45 -34.49 -10.31
CA GLY A 171 -5.86 -34.51 -9.92
C GLY A 171 -6.13 -34.82 -8.44
N GLN A 172 -5.10 -34.81 -7.57
CA GLN A 172 -5.29 -34.98 -6.13
C GLN A 172 -5.58 -33.65 -5.46
N GLU A 173 -6.52 -33.65 -4.49
CA GLU A 173 -6.82 -32.47 -3.68
C GLU A 173 -5.60 -32.06 -2.85
N ILE A 174 -5.04 -30.91 -3.16
CA ILE A 174 -4.02 -30.29 -2.31
C ILE A 174 -4.76 -29.56 -1.18
N ASP A 175 -4.54 -30.01 0.02
CA ASP A 175 -4.99 -29.34 1.25
C ASP A 175 -4.54 -27.87 1.27
N GLY A 176 -5.48 -27.00 1.54
CA GLY A 176 -5.47 -25.53 1.47
C GLY A 176 -4.11 -24.87 1.41
N ALA A 177 -3.96 -23.94 0.47
CA ALA A 177 -2.74 -23.15 0.29
C ALA A 177 -2.36 -22.43 1.59
N ALA A 178 -1.08 -22.44 1.95
CA ALA A 178 -0.56 -21.55 2.97
C ALA A 178 -0.57 -20.12 2.46
N GLY A 179 -0.97 -19.16 3.28
CA GLY A 179 -1.08 -17.75 2.90
C GLY A 179 -0.70 -16.81 4.02
N ILE A 180 -0.20 -15.65 3.60
CA ILE A 180 0.12 -14.52 4.46
C ILE A 180 -0.72 -13.36 3.98
N LYS A 181 -1.21 -12.53 4.90
CA LYS A 181 -1.95 -11.32 4.59
C LYS A 181 -1.16 -10.10 5.02
N LEU A 182 -0.96 -9.20 4.08
CA LEU A 182 -0.42 -7.88 4.35
C LEU A 182 -1.58 -6.91 4.48
N HIS A 183 -1.64 -6.20 5.59
CA HIS A 183 -2.59 -5.10 5.83
C HIS A 183 -1.83 -3.80 5.65
N ILE A 184 -2.20 -3.06 4.63
CA ILE A 184 -1.44 -1.89 4.17
C ILE A 184 -2.31 -0.66 4.35
N ALA A 185 -1.75 0.36 5.00
CA ALA A 185 -2.27 1.71 4.95
C ALA A 185 -1.43 2.54 3.99
N TYR A 186 -2.05 3.06 2.95
CA TYR A 186 -1.39 3.81 1.88
C TYR A 186 -1.80 5.28 1.93
N SER A 187 -0.82 6.18 2.00
CA SER A 187 -1.02 7.62 1.91
C SER A 187 -1.10 8.07 0.45
N VAL A 188 -2.19 8.73 0.09
CA VAL A 188 -2.35 9.34 -1.24
C VAL A 188 -1.36 10.50 -1.42
N VAL A 189 -1.15 11.28 -0.36
CA VAL A 189 -0.25 12.43 -0.35
C VAL A 189 1.20 12.02 -0.54
N LYS A 190 1.65 10.94 0.12
CA LYS A 190 3.03 10.46 0.05
C LYS A 190 3.25 9.43 -1.06
N ALA A 191 2.17 8.93 -1.68
CA ALA A 191 2.20 7.86 -2.68
C ALA A 191 2.99 6.62 -2.23
N THR A 192 2.92 6.31 -0.92
CA THR A 192 3.58 5.16 -0.30
C THR A 192 2.79 4.67 0.91
N TYR A 193 3.19 3.54 1.48
CA TYR A 193 2.54 3.05 2.70
C TYR A 193 2.98 3.84 3.95
N GLU A 194 2.04 3.98 4.89
CA GLU A 194 2.28 4.55 6.23
C GLU A 194 2.72 3.46 7.20
N TYR A 195 2.07 2.32 7.13
CA TYR A 195 2.46 1.11 7.84
C TYR A 195 2.06 -0.14 7.04
N VAL A 196 2.70 -1.24 7.38
CA VAL A 196 2.31 -2.59 6.95
C VAL A 196 2.33 -3.50 8.16
N THR A 197 1.22 -4.20 8.42
CA THR A 197 1.19 -5.34 9.34
C THR A 197 1.03 -6.62 8.55
N VAL A 198 1.70 -7.67 9.01
CA VAL A 198 1.68 -8.98 8.37
C VAL A 198 1.08 -9.99 9.33
N THR A 199 0.05 -10.70 8.88
CA THR A 199 -0.61 -11.76 9.64
C THR A 199 -0.67 -13.05 8.82
N GLU A 200 -1.11 -14.13 9.44
CA GLU A 200 -1.55 -15.30 8.68
C GLU A 200 -2.73 -14.93 7.76
N GLY A 201 -2.93 -15.69 6.68
CA GLY A 201 -4.00 -15.44 5.71
C GLY A 201 -5.42 -15.45 6.29
N VAL A 202 -5.61 -16.02 7.49
CA VAL A 202 -6.87 -16.01 8.25
C VAL A 202 -7.06 -14.74 9.08
N GLY A 203 -6.05 -13.86 9.19
CA GLY A 203 -6.08 -12.65 10.02
C GLY A 203 -7.25 -11.71 9.71
N SER A 204 -7.84 -11.13 10.77
CA SER A 204 -8.90 -10.12 10.65
C SER A 204 -8.34 -8.81 10.13
N GLU A 205 -8.95 -8.25 9.07
CA GLU A 205 -8.54 -6.96 8.50
C GLU A 205 -8.83 -5.80 9.44
N ARG A 206 -9.96 -5.84 10.16
CA ARG A 206 -10.41 -4.76 11.03
C ARG A 206 -9.50 -4.56 12.24
N GLU A 207 -9.00 -5.67 12.82
CA GLU A 207 -8.09 -5.64 13.96
C GLU A 207 -6.71 -5.07 13.63
N GLN A 208 -6.40 -4.92 12.33
CA GLN A 208 -5.11 -4.43 11.85
C GLN A 208 -5.14 -2.94 11.47
N VAL A 209 -6.25 -2.25 11.72
CA VAL A 209 -6.36 -0.80 11.52
C VAL A 209 -5.73 -0.08 12.70
N LEU A 210 -4.58 0.55 12.49
CA LEU A 210 -3.81 1.25 13.52
C LEU A 210 -4.18 2.73 13.53
N LEU A 211 -5.27 3.08 14.22
CA LEU A 211 -5.81 4.45 14.24
C LEU A 211 -4.85 5.45 14.89
N GLU A 212 -4.01 5.01 15.81
CA GLU A 212 -2.98 5.82 16.45
C GLU A 212 -1.92 6.38 15.49
N GLN A 213 -1.84 5.84 14.28
CA GLN A 213 -0.94 6.33 13.22
C GLN A 213 -1.54 7.50 12.43
N PHE A 214 -2.84 7.82 12.61
CA PHE A 214 -3.54 8.80 11.80
C PHE A 214 -4.14 9.90 12.66
N HIS A 215 -4.00 11.12 12.17
CA HIS A 215 -4.63 12.28 12.76
C HIS A 215 -5.13 13.19 11.64
N ASN A 216 -6.37 13.66 11.75
CA ASN A 216 -7.03 14.54 10.78
C ASN A 216 -6.96 13.99 9.33
N CYS A 217 -7.23 12.69 9.14
CA CYS A 217 -7.19 12.04 7.83
C CYS A 217 -8.58 11.60 7.37
N LEU A 218 -8.76 11.49 6.05
CA LEU A 218 -9.88 10.76 5.45
C LEU A 218 -9.46 9.33 5.17
N ILE A 219 -10.03 8.35 5.87
CA ILE A 219 -9.72 6.92 5.72
C ILE A 219 -10.74 6.27 4.77
N ILE A 220 -10.25 5.65 3.69
CA ILE A 220 -11.10 4.99 2.69
C ILE A 220 -10.81 3.49 2.69
N MET A 221 -11.87 2.69 2.87
CA MET A 221 -11.77 1.24 3.03
C MET A 221 -12.83 0.50 2.21
N ASP A 222 -12.58 -0.80 1.96
CA ASP A 222 -13.56 -1.67 1.29
C ASP A 222 -14.61 -2.23 2.27
N ARG A 223 -15.56 -2.96 1.72
CA ARG A 223 -16.70 -3.64 2.39
C ARG A 223 -16.28 -4.54 3.55
N GLY A 224 -15.08 -5.12 3.49
CA GLY A 224 -14.54 -5.98 4.55
C GLY A 224 -14.41 -5.27 5.90
N TYR A 225 -14.25 -3.96 5.90
CA TYR A 225 -14.03 -3.12 7.08
C TYR A 225 -15.31 -2.57 7.72
N VAL A 226 -16.50 -2.88 7.20
CA VAL A 226 -17.78 -2.42 7.78
C VAL A 226 -17.92 -2.99 9.19
N ASP A 227 -17.84 -2.11 10.18
CA ASP A 227 -17.96 -2.43 11.59
C ASP A 227 -18.33 -1.14 12.36
N ASP A 228 -19.41 -1.21 13.16
CA ASP A 228 -19.96 -0.03 13.82
C ASP A 228 -18.98 0.54 14.87
N ASP A 229 -18.25 -0.32 15.59
CA ASP A 229 -17.28 0.08 16.62
C ASP A 229 -16.03 0.69 15.99
N LEU A 230 -15.54 0.12 14.87
CA LEU A 230 -14.42 0.69 14.11
C LEU A 230 -14.76 2.08 13.57
N GLU A 231 -15.96 2.27 13.01
CA GLU A 231 -16.41 3.56 12.50
C GLU A 231 -16.47 4.63 13.60
N ASP A 232 -16.98 4.26 14.78
CA ASP A 232 -17.04 5.17 15.92
C ASP A 232 -15.63 5.48 16.46
N ALA A 233 -14.73 4.51 16.48
CA ALA A 233 -13.34 4.71 16.87
C ALA A 233 -12.59 5.64 15.89
N ILE A 234 -12.85 5.54 14.57
CA ILE A 234 -12.27 6.45 13.58
C ILE A 234 -12.72 7.89 13.86
N ILE A 235 -14.01 8.11 14.11
CA ILE A 235 -14.53 9.45 14.41
C ILE A 235 -13.94 9.97 15.75
N ALA A 236 -13.91 9.13 16.78
CA ALA A 236 -13.36 9.48 18.08
C ALA A 236 -11.86 9.84 18.03
N SER A 237 -11.10 9.26 17.10
CA SER A 237 -9.68 9.59 16.85
C SER A 237 -9.46 10.88 16.04
N GLY A 238 -10.52 11.62 15.71
CA GLY A 238 -10.46 12.86 14.94
C GLY A 238 -10.26 12.65 13.44
N ASN A 239 -10.52 11.42 12.95
CA ASN A 239 -10.46 11.10 11.54
C ASN A 239 -11.86 11.02 10.91
N GLN A 240 -11.91 11.04 9.59
CA GLN A 240 -13.12 10.83 8.80
C GLN A 240 -13.00 9.56 7.97
N PHE A 241 -14.12 9.02 7.49
CA PHE A 241 -14.06 7.81 6.68
C PHE A 241 -15.07 7.76 5.54
N ILE A 242 -14.76 6.91 4.55
CA ILE A 242 -15.67 6.38 3.53
C ILE A 242 -15.45 4.87 3.45
N ILE A 243 -16.49 4.07 3.68
CA ILE A 243 -16.44 2.61 3.61
C ILE A 243 -17.51 2.10 2.67
N LYS A 244 -17.19 1.14 1.78
CA LYS A 244 -18.20 0.48 0.94
C LYS A 244 -19.14 -0.34 1.81
N GLY A 245 -20.42 -0.01 1.75
CA GLY A 245 -21.47 -0.70 2.49
C GLY A 245 -21.88 -2.04 1.86
N LYS A 246 -22.64 -2.83 2.61
CA LYS A 246 -23.27 -4.08 2.14
C LYS A 246 -24.69 -3.79 1.70
N LYS A 247 -25.20 -4.44 0.63
CA LYS A 247 -26.61 -4.34 0.20
C LYS A 247 -27.57 -4.80 1.32
N SER A 248 -27.15 -5.77 2.13
CA SER A 248 -27.95 -6.37 3.22
C SER A 248 -27.82 -5.66 4.58
N MET A 249 -27.57 -4.32 4.58
CA MET A 249 -27.47 -3.59 5.85
C MET A 249 -28.79 -3.54 6.59
N ALA A 250 -28.77 -3.94 7.87
CA ALA A 250 -29.95 -3.94 8.74
C ALA A 250 -30.23 -2.58 9.41
N CYS A 251 -29.40 -1.55 9.13
CA CYS A 251 -29.55 -0.21 9.70
C CYS A 251 -30.88 0.43 9.26
N LYS A 252 -31.56 1.12 10.19
CA LYS A 252 -32.84 1.79 9.92
C LYS A 252 -32.62 3.20 9.42
N ILE A 253 -33.36 3.58 8.39
CA ILE A 253 -33.35 4.92 7.81
C ILE A 253 -34.11 5.89 8.75
N LYS A 254 -33.44 6.94 9.17
CA LYS A 254 -34.05 8.07 9.93
C LYS A 254 -34.47 9.21 9.02
N ARG A 255 -33.73 9.41 7.92
CA ARG A 255 -34.01 10.40 6.90
C ARG A 255 -33.47 9.90 5.58
N ALA A 256 -34.24 10.06 4.50
CA ALA A 256 -33.81 9.78 3.14
C ALA A 256 -34.08 10.99 2.25
N ILE A 257 -33.14 11.33 1.40
CA ILE A 257 -33.29 12.35 0.35
C ILE A 257 -33.08 11.62 -0.98
N ASP A 258 -34.10 11.68 -1.86
CA ASP A 258 -33.95 11.35 -3.28
C ASP A 258 -33.20 12.52 -3.91
N THR A 259 -31.94 12.33 -4.24
CA THR A 259 -31.09 13.40 -4.75
C THR A 259 -31.34 13.73 -6.21
N ASP A 260 -31.98 12.82 -6.96
CA ASP A 260 -32.35 13.07 -8.35
C ASP A 260 -33.55 14.02 -8.44
N LYS A 261 -34.47 13.91 -7.49
CA LYS A 261 -35.66 14.80 -7.38
C LYS A 261 -35.48 15.94 -6.39
N ASN A 262 -34.39 15.89 -5.59
CA ASN A 262 -34.10 16.83 -4.50
C ASN A 262 -35.25 16.95 -3.46
N VAL A 263 -35.86 15.82 -3.10
CA VAL A 263 -36.97 15.75 -2.13
C VAL A 263 -36.68 14.79 -1.00
N VAL A 264 -37.24 15.09 0.18
CA VAL A 264 -37.19 14.16 1.32
C VAL A 264 -38.23 13.06 1.08
N ASP A 265 -37.77 11.81 1.02
CA ASP A 265 -38.63 10.65 0.91
C ASP A 265 -39.00 10.12 2.32
N THR A 266 -40.18 10.50 2.79
CA THR A 266 -40.68 10.11 4.12
C THR A 266 -41.15 8.65 4.14
N THR A 267 -41.42 8.02 3.00
CA THR A 267 -41.91 6.62 2.93
C THR A 267 -40.82 5.63 3.29
N LEU A 268 -39.56 6.01 3.16
CA LEU A 268 -38.39 5.22 3.51
C LEU A 268 -38.00 5.29 5.00
N VAL A 269 -38.56 6.24 5.75
CA VAL A 269 -38.25 6.39 7.18
C VAL A 269 -38.69 5.15 7.97
N GLY A 270 -37.80 4.62 8.81
CA GLY A 270 -38.03 3.40 9.59
C GLY A 270 -37.74 2.11 8.83
N THR A 271 -37.61 2.16 7.50
CA THR A 271 -37.24 0.99 6.69
C THR A 271 -35.74 0.70 6.77
N LYS A 272 -35.32 -0.47 6.27
CA LYS A 272 -33.90 -0.83 6.18
C LYS A 272 -33.25 -0.21 4.93
N VAL A 273 -31.95 0.00 4.96
CA VAL A 273 -31.17 0.45 3.78
C VAL A 273 -31.35 -0.48 2.57
N SER A 274 -31.59 -1.76 2.80
CA SER A 274 -31.89 -2.73 1.74
C SER A 274 -33.22 -2.49 1.01
N ALA A 275 -34.11 -1.67 1.58
CA ALA A 275 -35.40 -1.30 0.96
C ALA A 275 -35.28 -0.07 0.03
N LEU A 276 -34.11 0.56 -0.08
CA LEU A 276 -33.91 1.65 -1.02
C LEU A 276 -34.19 1.20 -2.45
N PRO A 277 -34.95 1.99 -3.24
CA PRO A 277 -35.26 1.68 -4.62
C PRO A 277 -34.01 1.31 -5.41
N GLU A 278 -34.12 0.36 -6.31
CA GLU A 278 -32.98 -0.15 -7.09
C GLU A 278 -32.40 0.95 -7.99
N ASN A 279 -33.25 1.71 -8.64
CA ASN A 279 -32.87 2.85 -9.44
C ASN A 279 -32.99 4.14 -8.63
N GLY A 280 -32.04 5.07 -8.80
CA GLY A 280 -32.03 6.36 -8.13
C GLY A 280 -30.89 6.53 -7.13
N ASN A 281 -30.62 7.78 -6.82
CA ASN A 281 -29.54 8.23 -5.96
C ASN A 281 -30.12 8.75 -4.65
N TYR A 282 -29.63 8.22 -3.53
CA TYR A 282 -30.16 8.52 -2.21
C TYR A 282 -29.05 8.95 -1.23
N ASP A 283 -29.35 9.97 -0.44
CA ASP A 283 -28.56 10.40 0.70
C ASP A 283 -29.36 10.18 2.00
N CYS A 284 -28.91 9.29 2.82
CA CYS A 284 -29.64 8.82 3.99
C CYS A 284 -28.87 9.05 5.29
N GLN A 285 -29.60 9.41 6.33
CA GLN A 285 -29.16 9.26 7.71
C GLN A 285 -29.73 7.94 8.25
N VAL A 286 -28.87 7.08 8.74
CA VAL A 286 -29.27 5.76 9.25
C VAL A 286 -28.81 5.55 10.69
N GLU A 287 -29.64 4.88 11.47
CA GLU A 287 -29.32 4.49 12.84
C GLU A 287 -28.58 3.16 12.83
N LYS A 288 -27.42 3.14 13.46
CA LYS A 288 -26.63 1.92 13.70
C LYS A 288 -27.25 1.09 14.83
N LYS A 289 -26.76 -0.12 15.04
CA LYS A 289 -27.24 -1.00 16.13
C LYS A 289 -27.02 -0.40 17.52
N ASN A 290 -25.97 0.36 17.71
CA ASN A 290 -25.64 1.05 18.97
C ASN A 290 -26.38 2.39 19.16
N GLY A 291 -27.32 2.74 18.27
CA GLY A 291 -28.11 3.97 18.33
C GLY A 291 -27.44 5.21 17.73
N SER A 292 -26.15 5.16 17.39
CA SER A 292 -25.50 6.27 16.72
C SER A 292 -26.00 6.43 15.28
N VAL A 293 -25.93 7.65 14.73
CA VAL A 293 -26.42 7.96 13.39
C VAL A 293 -25.24 8.19 12.46
N ILE A 294 -25.30 7.55 11.28
CA ILE A 294 -24.30 7.70 10.25
C ILE A 294 -24.95 8.09 8.92
N ARG A 295 -24.20 8.70 8.05
CA ARG A 295 -24.58 8.98 6.66
C ARG A 295 -24.31 7.77 5.77
N VAL A 296 -25.30 7.40 5.00
CA VAL A 296 -25.21 6.35 3.97
C VAL A 296 -25.67 6.94 2.65
N ILE A 297 -24.83 6.85 1.64
CA ILE A 297 -25.20 7.22 0.29
C ILE A 297 -25.38 5.99 -0.59
N LYS A 298 -26.37 6.05 -1.48
CA LYS A 298 -26.55 5.10 -2.57
C LYS A 298 -26.47 5.84 -3.89
N THR A 299 -25.60 5.37 -4.77
CA THR A 299 -25.49 5.89 -6.14
C THR A 299 -25.83 4.80 -7.15
N HIS A 300 -26.61 5.16 -8.15
CA HIS A 300 -26.95 4.29 -9.29
C HIS A 300 -26.12 4.69 -10.51
N HIS A 301 -25.59 3.71 -11.22
CA HIS A 301 -24.73 3.92 -12.39
C HIS A 301 -25.25 3.13 -13.58
N ALA A 302 -25.25 3.75 -14.77
CA ALA A 302 -25.49 3.04 -16.02
C ALA A 302 -24.25 2.21 -16.37
N THR A 303 -24.28 0.92 -16.04
CA THR A 303 -23.23 -0.04 -16.38
C THR A 303 -23.85 -1.40 -16.66
N ASP A 304 -23.22 -2.19 -17.52
CA ASP A 304 -23.67 -3.54 -17.87
C ASP A 304 -23.41 -4.56 -16.75
N ASN A 305 -22.55 -4.22 -15.80
CA ASN A 305 -22.23 -5.09 -14.67
C ASN A 305 -23.21 -4.84 -13.51
N GLU A 306 -24.06 -5.83 -13.21
CA GLU A 306 -25.06 -5.78 -12.15
C GLU A 306 -24.48 -5.47 -10.76
N GLU A 307 -23.25 -5.92 -10.47
CA GLU A 307 -22.60 -5.66 -9.19
C GLU A 307 -22.20 -4.20 -9.01
N ASP A 308 -21.93 -3.50 -10.11
CA ASP A 308 -21.48 -2.11 -10.12
C ASP A 308 -22.62 -1.10 -10.35
N LYS A 309 -23.81 -1.57 -10.73
CA LYS A 309 -24.98 -0.69 -10.93
C LYS A 309 -25.32 0.14 -9.71
N ASN A 310 -25.19 -0.43 -8.52
CA ASN A 310 -25.53 0.24 -7.27
C ASN A 310 -24.35 0.22 -6.29
N THR A 311 -23.84 1.40 -5.95
CA THR A 311 -22.81 1.57 -4.94
C THR A 311 -23.41 2.16 -3.67
N ILE A 312 -23.21 1.48 -2.55
CA ILE A 312 -23.60 1.96 -1.22
C ILE A 312 -22.33 2.31 -0.46
N LEU A 313 -22.25 3.56 0.05
CA LEU A 313 -21.11 4.02 0.86
C LEU A 313 -21.59 4.52 2.21
N ARG A 314 -20.87 4.16 3.26
CA ARG A 314 -21.01 4.68 4.62
C ARG A 314 -19.94 5.75 4.83
N THR A 315 -20.28 6.86 5.47
CA THR A 315 -19.33 7.96 5.65
C THR A 315 -19.66 8.83 6.86
N SER A 316 -18.63 9.43 7.44
CA SER A 316 -18.73 10.49 8.45
C SER A 316 -18.77 11.90 7.83
N LEU A 317 -18.53 12.04 6.52
CA LEU A 317 -18.52 13.34 5.85
C LEU A 317 -19.88 14.03 5.90
N ASN A 318 -19.88 15.32 6.27
CA ASN A 318 -21.11 16.08 6.51
C ASN A 318 -21.91 16.30 5.22
N VAL A 319 -23.24 16.07 5.32
CA VAL A 319 -24.21 16.31 4.22
C VAL A 319 -24.16 17.74 3.69
N LYS A 320 -23.96 18.74 4.58
CA LYS A 320 -23.97 20.15 4.18
C LYS A 320 -22.75 20.59 3.37
N CYS A 321 -21.65 19.82 3.48
CA CYS A 321 -20.37 20.23 2.91
C CYS A 321 -19.98 19.39 1.69
N VAL A 322 -20.38 18.10 1.61
CA VAL A 322 -19.89 17.16 0.60
C VAL A 322 -21.05 16.44 -0.08
N ASP A 323 -21.23 16.72 -1.37
CA ASP A 323 -22.26 16.09 -2.23
C ASP A 323 -21.98 14.57 -2.44
N ILE A 324 -23.03 13.80 -2.74
CA ILE A 324 -22.94 12.35 -2.96
C ILE A 324 -22.03 11.98 -4.13
N LYS A 325 -22.02 12.80 -5.21
CA LYS A 325 -21.15 12.57 -6.38
C LYS A 325 -19.69 12.74 -6.00
N VAL A 326 -19.36 13.72 -5.14
CA VAL A 326 -18.02 13.93 -4.61
C VAL A 326 -17.59 12.74 -3.76
N ILE A 327 -18.45 12.24 -2.84
CA ILE A 327 -18.14 11.07 -2.00
C ILE A 327 -17.87 9.84 -2.86
N TYR A 328 -18.70 9.61 -3.89
CA TYR A 328 -18.48 8.50 -4.81
C TYR A 328 -17.14 8.60 -5.54
N GLN A 329 -16.78 9.78 -6.03
CA GLN A 329 -15.50 9.99 -6.72
C GLN A 329 -14.31 9.84 -5.75
N LEU A 330 -14.44 10.33 -4.50
CA LEU A 330 -13.43 10.10 -3.45
C LEU A 330 -13.23 8.59 -3.20
N TYR A 331 -14.33 7.84 -3.12
CA TYR A 331 -14.23 6.39 -2.94
C TYR A 331 -13.46 5.71 -4.10
N ARG A 332 -13.58 6.20 -5.33
CA ARG A 332 -12.83 5.68 -6.49
C ARG A 332 -11.31 5.81 -6.34
N ILE A 333 -10.82 6.75 -5.53
CA ILE A 333 -9.38 6.89 -5.23
C ILE A 333 -8.86 5.61 -4.55
N ARG A 334 -9.72 4.83 -3.87
CA ARG A 334 -9.35 3.55 -3.27
C ARG A 334 -8.64 2.60 -4.25
N TRP A 335 -8.94 2.71 -5.55
CA TRP A 335 -8.26 1.89 -6.56
C TRP A 335 -6.73 2.03 -6.56
N GLN A 336 -6.20 3.13 -6.03
CA GLN A 336 -4.76 3.35 -5.97
C GLN A 336 -4.04 2.34 -5.07
N ILE A 337 -4.67 1.87 -3.98
CA ILE A 337 -4.06 0.84 -3.14
C ILE A 337 -4.04 -0.52 -3.84
N GLU A 338 -5.03 -0.83 -4.67
CA GLU A 338 -5.01 -2.06 -5.49
C GLU A 338 -3.88 -2.03 -6.51
N LEU A 339 -3.63 -0.87 -7.14
CA LEU A 339 -2.48 -0.68 -8.03
C LEU A 339 -1.16 -0.82 -7.28
N PHE A 340 -1.06 -0.25 -6.07
CA PHE A 340 0.11 -0.40 -5.23
C PHE A 340 0.33 -1.87 -4.83
N ASN A 341 -0.72 -2.58 -4.42
CA ASN A 341 -0.67 -4.02 -4.14
C ASN A 341 -0.20 -4.83 -5.35
N LYS A 342 -0.64 -4.45 -6.55
CA LYS A 342 -0.16 -5.03 -7.80
C LYS A 342 1.32 -4.74 -8.02
N CYS A 343 1.78 -3.52 -7.75
CA CYS A 343 3.21 -3.16 -7.83
C CYS A 343 4.05 -4.00 -6.87
N LEU A 344 3.61 -4.21 -5.63
CA LEU A 344 4.31 -5.07 -4.67
C LEU A 344 4.43 -6.50 -5.19
N LYS A 345 3.33 -7.05 -5.72
CA LYS A 345 3.27 -8.44 -6.18
C LYS A 345 4.09 -8.68 -7.44
N SER A 346 3.91 -7.85 -8.47
CA SER A 346 4.50 -8.08 -9.80
C SER A 346 5.81 -7.33 -10.03
N GLY A 347 6.00 -6.18 -9.37
CA GLY A 347 7.16 -5.30 -9.59
C GLY A 347 8.24 -5.39 -8.51
N ASN A 348 7.93 -5.97 -7.34
CA ASN A 348 8.84 -6.00 -6.20
C ASN A 348 8.99 -7.41 -5.59
N GLY A 349 8.61 -8.44 -6.32
CA GLY A 349 8.92 -9.82 -5.99
C GLY A 349 8.10 -10.48 -4.88
N LEU A 350 7.01 -9.86 -4.45
CA LEU A 350 6.22 -10.38 -3.33
C LEU A 350 5.55 -11.74 -3.61
N LEU A 351 5.25 -12.07 -4.89
CA LEU A 351 4.68 -13.36 -5.30
C LEU A 351 5.72 -14.48 -5.45
N ALA A 352 6.98 -14.15 -5.40
CA ALA A 352 8.07 -15.04 -5.82
C ALA A 352 8.80 -15.70 -4.63
N ILE A 353 8.25 -15.64 -3.42
CA ILE A 353 8.94 -16.12 -2.20
C ILE A 353 8.92 -17.65 -2.15
N ASN A 354 10.11 -18.24 -2.21
CA ASN A 354 10.30 -19.67 -2.28
C ASN A 354 11.06 -20.22 -1.06
N SER A 355 10.43 -20.20 0.10
CA SER A 355 10.97 -20.75 1.35
C SER A 355 9.88 -21.40 2.19
N THR A 356 10.24 -22.37 3.04
CA THR A 356 9.37 -22.97 4.06
C THR A 356 9.74 -22.49 5.47
N LYS A 357 10.72 -21.60 5.62
CA LYS A 357 11.15 -21.05 6.89
C LYS A 357 10.46 -19.70 7.15
N LYS A 358 9.70 -19.59 8.24
CA LYS A 358 8.95 -18.39 8.63
C LYS A 358 9.83 -17.12 8.55
N THR A 359 10.98 -17.16 9.20
CA THR A 359 11.94 -16.03 9.27
C THR A 359 12.41 -15.58 7.88
N ILE A 360 12.72 -16.53 7.00
CA ILE A 360 13.16 -16.22 5.63
C ILE A 360 12.01 -15.61 4.81
N VAL A 361 10.81 -16.18 4.92
CA VAL A 361 9.63 -15.64 4.24
C VAL A 361 9.38 -14.20 4.66
N MET A 362 9.42 -13.91 5.96
CA MET A 362 9.25 -12.55 6.49
C MET A 362 10.34 -11.60 5.99
N GLN A 363 11.60 -12.01 5.99
CA GLN A 363 12.69 -11.19 5.45
C GLN A 363 12.47 -10.83 3.98
N TYR A 364 12.04 -11.76 3.13
CA TYR A 364 11.76 -11.46 1.71
C TYR A 364 10.58 -10.51 1.53
N ILE A 365 9.54 -10.59 2.37
CA ILE A 365 8.46 -9.61 2.38
C ILE A 365 9.04 -8.22 2.69
N LEU A 366 9.86 -8.11 3.74
CA LEU A 366 10.48 -6.85 4.12
C LEU A 366 11.41 -6.30 3.03
N PHE A 367 12.21 -7.14 2.40
CA PHE A 367 13.04 -6.73 1.26
C PHE A 367 12.20 -6.21 0.08
N SER A 368 11.09 -6.86 -0.23
CA SER A 368 10.16 -6.38 -1.27
C SER A 368 9.57 -5.01 -0.93
N LEU A 369 9.25 -4.77 0.34
CA LEU A 369 8.74 -3.48 0.82
C LEU A 369 9.82 -2.39 0.79
N ILE A 370 11.06 -2.70 1.19
CA ILE A 370 12.20 -1.77 1.12
C ILE A 370 12.48 -1.39 -0.35
N VAL A 371 12.47 -2.36 -1.27
CA VAL A 371 12.66 -2.10 -2.71
C VAL A 371 11.54 -1.21 -3.26
N ALA A 372 10.29 -1.43 -2.84
CA ALA A 372 9.17 -0.57 -3.24
C ALA A 372 9.36 0.87 -2.74
N LEU A 373 9.78 1.06 -1.49
CA LEU A 373 10.12 2.39 -0.96
C LEU A 373 11.26 3.06 -1.72
N LEU A 374 12.31 2.31 -2.06
CA LEU A 374 13.44 2.84 -2.82
C LEU A 374 13.01 3.32 -4.20
N LYS A 375 12.16 2.54 -4.90
CA LYS A 375 11.60 2.93 -6.20
C LYS A 375 10.73 4.18 -6.08
N THR A 376 9.86 4.24 -5.09
CA THR A 376 9.05 5.44 -4.79
C THR A 376 9.94 6.65 -4.52
N TYR A 377 10.95 6.52 -3.66
CA TYR A 377 11.88 7.58 -3.35
C TYR A 377 12.63 8.09 -4.60
N ALA A 378 13.12 7.16 -5.44
CA ALA A 378 13.81 7.52 -6.67
C ALA A 378 12.90 8.27 -7.66
N ALA A 379 11.63 7.82 -7.79
CA ALA A 379 10.63 8.49 -8.62
C ALA A 379 10.36 9.92 -8.13
N PHE A 380 10.17 10.13 -6.82
CA PHE A 380 10.00 11.48 -6.27
C PHE A 380 11.21 12.39 -6.49
N LYS A 381 12.41 11.81 -6.42
CA LYS A 381 13.64 12.56 -6.72
C LYS A 381 13.76 12.92 -8.19
N ALA A 382 13.43 11.98 -9.09
CA ALA A 382 13.40 12.21 -10.52
C ALA A 382 12.37 13.29 -10.88
N GLN A 383 11.15 13.19 -10.36
CA GLN A 383 10.08 14.17 -10.54
C GLN A 383 10.47 15.57 -10.05
N ALA A 384 11.13 15.67 -8.91
CA ALA A 384 11.57 16.96 -8.36
C ALA A 384 12.69 17.64 -9.18
N ARG A 385 13.36 16.89 -10.04
CA ARG A 385 14.43 17.37 -10.91
C ARG A 385 13.92 17.75 -12.31
N HIS A 386 12.86 17.07 -12.77
CA HIS A 386 12.20 17.27 -14.04
C HIS A 386 10.76 17.74 -13.78
N GLU A 387 10.64 19.03 -13.41
CA GLU A 387 9.40 19.59 -12.86
C GLU A 387 8.22 19.61 -13.83
N ASP A 388 8.48 19.57 -15.14
CA ASP A 388 7.48 19.68 -16.20
C ASP A 388 6.92 18.32 -16.66
N GLU A 389 7.53 17.20 -16.24
CA GLU A 389 7.12 15.85 -16.63
C GLU A 389 6.52 15.07 -15.47
N TRP A 390 5.31 14.55 -15.67
CA TRP A 390 4.66 13.66 -14.72
C TRP A 390 5.09 12.21 -14.95
N LEU A 391 5.50 11.54 -13.88
CA LEU A 391 5.93 10.15 -13.93
C LEU A 391 4.80 9.17 -13.59
N SER A 392 4.79 8.03 -14.27
CA SER A 392 3.94 6.89 -13.93
C SER A 392 4.57 6.03 -12.84
N LEU A 393 4.12 6.18 -11.59
CA LEU A 393 4.59 5.34 -10.48
C LEU A 393 4.36 3.84 -10.77
N LEU A 394 3.26 3.50 -11.44
CA LEU A 394 3.01 2.10 -11.82
C LEU A 394 4.14 1.56 -12.71
N LYS A 395 4.55 2.30 -13.76
CA LYS A 395 5.67 1.90 -14.62
C LYS A 395 7.00 1.84 -13.85
N VAL A 396 7.28 2.80 -12.96
CA VAL A 396 8.49 2.78 -12.12
C VAL A 396 8.62 1.47 -11.34
N HIS A 397 7.53 0.94 -10.87
CA HIS A 397 7.54 -0.32 -10.11
C HIS A 397 7.57 -1.57 -11.00
N THR A 398 6.96 -1.55 -12.19
CA THR A 398 6.66 -2.76 -12.96
C THR A 398 7.47 -2.92 -14.23
N ASP A 399 8.14 -1.88 -14.71
CA ASP A 399 8.99 -1.97 -15.90
C ASP A 399 10.20 -2.90 -15.64
N LYS A 400 10.37 -3.91 -16.51
CA LYS A 400 11.41 -4.94 -16.34
C LYS A 400 12.82 -4.42 -16.55
N GLY A 401 12.98 -3.47 -17.48
CA GLY A 401 14.26 -2.83 -17.77
C GLY A 401 14.70 -2.01 -16.56
N LEU A 402 13.79 -1.18 -16.05
CA LEU A 402 14.05 -0.34 -14.89
C LEU A 402 14.30 -1.16 -13.62
N CYS A 403 13.62 -2.31 -13.43
CA CYS A 403 13.92 -3.22 -12.33
C CYS A 403 15.39 -3.69 -12.34
N LYS A 404 15.95 -4.01 -13.51
CA LYS A 404 17.38 -4.36 -13.66
C LYS A 404 18.27 -3.18 -13.31
N VAL A 405 17.92 -1.98 -13.77
CA VAL A 405 18.68 -0.75 -13.44
C VAL A 405 18.68 -0.50 -11.93
N PHE A 406 17.55 -0.66 -11.25
CA PHE A 406 17.47 -0.58 -9.79
C PHE A 406 18.35 -1.60 -9.09
N GLY A 407 18.32 -2.84 -9.52
CA GLY A 407 19.17 -3.88 -8.94
C GLY A 407 20.66 -3.60 -9.12
N ASN A 408 21.08 -3.16 -10.32
CA ASN A 408 22.46 -2.75 -10.58
C ASN A 408 22.87 -1.55 -9.73
N PHE A 409 21.97 -0.58 -9.55
CA PHE A 409 22.19 0.55 -8.66
C PHE A 409 22.47 0.10 -7.23
N ILE A 410 21.67 -0.83 -6.69
CA ILE A 410 21.87 -1.37 -5.33
C ILE A 410 23.21 -2.13 -5.25
N CYS A 411 23.59 -2.90 -6.27
CA CYS A 411 24.91 -3.55 -6.32
C CYS A 411 26.05 -2.56 -6.19
N CYS A 412 25.95 -1.39 -6.81
CA CYS A 412 26.99 -0.35 -6.73
C CYS A 412 27.22 0.16 -5.29
N PHE A 413 26.21 0.09 -4.42
CA PHE A 413 26.38 0.41 -3.00
C PHE A 413 27.38 -0.50 -2.31
N ILE A 414 27.45 -1.77 -2.72
CA ILE A 414 28.32 -2.77 -2.09
C ILE A 414 29.74 -2.59 -2.58
N THR A 415 29.90 -2.31 -3.90
CA THR A 415 31.21 -2.41 -4.57
C THR A 415 31.99 -1.10 -4.61
N HIS A 416 31.34 0.08 -4.59
CA HIS A 416 32.02 1.35 -4.95
C HIS A 416 31.96 2.45 -3.87
N GLY A 417 31.29 2.24 -2.73
CA GLY A 417 31.20 3.23 -1.66
C GLY A 417 30.38 4.49 -2.02
N ARG A 418 30.38 5.48 -1.10
CA ARG A 418 29.46 6.65 -1.17
C ARG A 418 29.70 7.62 -2.33
N SER A 419 30.92 7.80 -2.80
CA SER A 419 31.24 8.84 -3.80
C SER A 419 30.68 8.55 -5.18
N SER A 420 30.64 7.30 -5.61
CA SER A 420 30.09 6.90 -6.92
C SER A 420 28.55 6.78 -6.91
N ILE A 421 27.94 6.67 -5.74
CA ILE A 421 26.50 6.49 -5.58
C ILE A 421 25.72 7.70 -6.11
N PHE A 422 26.17 8.91 -5.88
CA PHE A 422 25.47 10.11 -6.34
C PHE A 422 25.36 10.16 -7.86
N GLN A 423 26.43 9.82 -8.58
CA GLN A 423 26.41 9.80 -10.03
C GLN A 423 25.50 8.68 -10.54
N LYS A 424 25.59 7.48 -9.97
CA LYS A 424 24.73 6.34 -10.32
C LYS A 424 23.25 6.60 -10.00
N PHE A 425 22.97 7.32 -8.92
CA PHE A 425 21.60 7.71 -8.58
C PHE A 425 21.05 8.77 -9.56
N LYS A 426 21.90 9.66 -10.05
CA LYS A 426 21.54 10.61 -11.10
C LYS A 426 21.18 9.87 -12.38
N GLU A 427 22.02 8.92 -12.81
CA GLU A 427 21.78 8.07 -13.98
C GLU A 427 20.46 7.28 -13.82
N LEU A 428 20.17 6.75 -12.62
CA LEU A 428 18.91 6.09 -12.33
C LEU A 428 17.70 7.02 -12.48
N GLN A 429 17.81 8.27 -12.01
CA GLN A 429 16.73 9.27 -12.15
C GLN A 429 16.48 9.61 -13.63
N ASP A 430 17.54 9.80 -14.42
CA ASP A 430 17.45 10.09 -15.85
C ASP A 430 16.75 8.91 -16.59
N ASN A 431 17.11 7.66 -16.28
CA ASN A 431 16.41 6.47 -16.78
C ASN A 431 14.93 6.42 -16.39
N ILE A 432 14.59 6.83 -15.15
CA ILE A 432 13.18 6.86 -14.71
C ILE A 432 12.37 7.84 -15.55
N VAL A 433 12.93 9.03 -15.82
CA VAL A 433 12.25 10.05 -16.63
C VAL A 433 12.06 9.57 -18.06
N GLU A 434 13.07 8.96 -18.65
CA GLU A 434 13.04 8.45 -20.03
C GLU A 434 12.04 7.29 -20.19
N ILE A 435 12.03 6.31 -19.26
CA ILE A 435 11.25 5.08 -19.39
C ILE A 435 9.80 5.25 -18.91
N CYS A 436 9.56 6.15 -17.95
CA CYS A 436 8.29 6.21 -17.23
C CYS A 436 7.50 7.52 -17.37
N PRO A 437 7.50 8.24 -18.51
CA PRO A 437 6.70 9.44 -18.65
C PRO A 437 5.20 9.11 -18.56
N ARG A 438 4.43 10.02 -17.94
CA ARG A 438 2.97 9.88 -17.81
C ARG A 438 2.25 9.99 -19.16
N SER A 439 2.81 10.74 -20.11
CA SER A 439 2.26 10.92 -21.45
C SER A 439 2.01 9.59 -22.20
N GLU A 440 2.76 8.55 -21.87
CA GLU A 440 2.60 7.21 -22.45
C GLU A 440 1.54 6.33 -21.77
N ILE A 441 0.83 6.84 -20.74
CA ILE A 441 -0.29 6.10 -20.16
C ILE A 441 -1.39 6.01 -21.22
N SER A 442 -1.82 4.78 -21.54
CA SER A 442 -2.85 4.53 -22.51
C SER A 442 -4.18 5.23 -22.12
N GLU A 443 -4.98 5.64 -23.10
CA GLU A 443 -6.33 6.19 -22.84
C GLU A 443 -7.17 5.23 -22.00
N ARG A 444 -7.03 3.94 -22.21
CA ARG A 444 -7.69 2.90 -21.42
C ARG A 444 -7.29 2.96 -19.94
N ASP A 445 -6.02 3.22 -19.64
CA ASP A 445 -5.56 3.33 -18.24
C ASP A 445 -6.00 4.65 -17.61
N ARG A 446 -6.10 5.73 -18.39
CA ARG A 446 -6.68 7.00 -17.96
C ARG A 446 -8.18 6.88 -17.68
N SER A 447 -8.93 6.23 -18.59
CA SER A 447 -10.38 6.02 -18.43
C SER A 447 -10.70 5.07 -17.26
N ASN A 448 -9.86 4.07 -17.01
CA ASN A 448 -10.00 3.08 -15.94
C ASN A 448 -9.51 3.56 -14.57
N LEU A 449 -9.36 4.87 -14.36
CA LEU A 449 -9.05 5.47 -13.05
C LEU A 449 -7.67 5.11 -12.48
N LYS A 450 -6.74 4.69 -13.32
CA LYS A 450 -5.38 4.40 -12.90
C LYS A 450 -4.51 5.65 -12.77
N ASP A 451 -5.05 6.79 -13.16
CA ASP A 451 -4.37 8.09 -13.10
C ASP A 451 -4.91 8.90 -11.91
N LEU A 452 -4.17 8.91 -10.80
CA LEU A 452 -4.55 9.62 -9.59
C LEU A 452 -4.74 11.13 -9.81
N PRO A 453 -3.84 11.87 -10.52
CA PRO A 453 -4.06 13.27 -10.80
C PRO A 453 -5.37 13.56 -11.54
N LEU A 454 -5.72 12.76 -12.54
CA LEU A 454 -6.99 12.90 -13.26
C LEU A 454 -8.21 12.63 -12.36
N LEU A 455 -8.10 11.65 -11.45
CA LEU A 455 -9.16 11.40 -10.46
C LEU A 455 -9.38 12.59 -9.55
N ILE A 456 -8.29 13.16 -9.03
CA ILE A 456 -8.33 14.32 -8.14
C ILE A 456 -8.90 15.53 -8.89
N GLU A 457 -8.48 15.76 -10.13
CA GLU A 457 -9.00 16.82 -10.99
C GLU A 457 -10.53 16.71 -11.18
N LYS A 458 -11.02 15.50 -11.47
CA LYS A 458 -12.48 15.25 -11.58
C LYS A 458 -13.22 15.54 -10.29
N VAL A 459 -12.64 15.17 -9.11
CA VAL A 459 -13.24 15.48 -7.81
C VAL A 459 -13.33 16.99 -7.61
N VAL A 460 -12.22 17.70 -7.84
CA VAL A 460 -12.16 19.18 -7.67
C VAL A 460 -13.10 19.88 -8.63
N PHE A 461 -13.17 19.44 -9.89
CA PHE A 461 -14.13 19.95 -10.87
C PHE A 461 -15.58 19.77 -10.41
N THR A 462 -15.93 18.59 -9.89
CA THR A 462 -17.28 18.32 -9.36
C THR A 462 -17.60 19.23 -8.18
N ILE A 463 -16.65 19.46 -7.26
CA ILE A 463 -16.80 20.37 -6.13
C ILE A 463 -17.05 21.80 -6.63
N ALA A 464 -16.23 22.29 -7.54
CA ALA A 464 -16.35 23.64 -8.06
C ALA A 464 -17.68 23.88 -8.80
N HIS A 465 -18.11 22.91 -9.60
CA HIS A 465 -19.39 22.94 -10.28
C HIS A 465 -20.57 22.99 -9.28
N ASN A 466 -20.55 22.17 -8.24
CA ASN A 466 -21.62 22.13 -7.24
C ASN A 466 -21.67 23.39 -6.38
N LEU A 467 -20.55 24.08 -6.20
CA LEU A 467 -20.46 25.34 -5.44
C LEU A 467 -20.61 26.59 -6.31
N ASN A 468 -20.88 26.45 -7.62
CA ASN A 468 -20.89 27.53 -8.60
C ASN A 468 -19.58 28.38 -8.57
N LEU A 469 -18.46 27.77 -8.24
CA LEU A 469 -17.16 28.43 -8.22
C LEU A 469 -16.55 28.39 -9.62
N LYS A 470 -16.05 29.54 -10.11
CA LYS A 470 -15.20 29.54 -11.31
C LYS A 470 -13.87 28.87 -10.96
N ILE A 471 -13.54 27.80 -11.68
CA ILE A 471 -12.20 27.18 -11.61
C ILE A 471 -11.27 28.14 -12.35
N ALA A 472 -10.33 28.73 -11.62
CA ALA A 472 -9.29 29.59 -12.18
C ALA A 472 -8.16 28.74 -12.79
#